data_fdc58c7afc76bf1da2225031506d789d
#
_entry.id   fdc58c7afc76bf1da2225031506d789d
#
_cell.length_a   1.000
_cell.length_b   1.000
_cell.length_c   1.000
_cell.angle_alpha   90.00
_cell.angle_beta   90.00
_cell.angle_gamma   90.00
#
_symmetry.space_group_name_H-M   'P 1'
#
loop_
_entity.id
_entity.type
_entity.pdbx_description
1 polymer ?
#
loop_
_entity_poly.entity_id
_entity_poly.type
_entity_poly.pdbx_seq_one_letter_code
_entity_poly.pdbx_strand_id
1 'polypeptide(L)'
;MADGLPSSPGVYQFLSAAGQVLYVGSAADLRRRVRSYFTAAEKRSRIANMLDTTVQVRAIPTPTEIEARVRELRLIAELDPPVKVADRKSVV
;
A
#
# COMPACT_ATOMS: atom_id res chain seq x y z
N MET A 1 5.60 12.63 -1.64
CA MET A 1 4.50 11.94 -0.97
C MET A 1 4.98 10.93 0.06
N ALA A 2 6.03 10.22 -0.24
CA ALA A 2 6.56 9.26 0.73
C ALA A 2 7.43 9.87 1.79
N ASP A 3 7.85 11.10 1.60
CA ASP A 3 8.82 11.73 2.50
C ASP A 3 8.27 11.94 3.90
N GLY A 4 6.97 12.05 4.04
CA GLY A 4 6.38 12.26 5.36
C GLY A 4 6.13 10.97 6.13
N LEU A 5 6.46 9.83 5.56
CA LEU A 5 6.17 8.57 6.19
C LEU A 5 7.29 8.14 7.13
N PRO A 6 6.96 7.41 8.20
CA PRO A 6 7.98 6.90 9.11
C PRO A 6 8.73 5.73 8.50
N SER A 7 9.99 5.56 8.93
CA SER A 7 10.79 4.41 8.55
C SER A 7 10.56 3.31 9.57
N SER A 8 9.35 2.78 9.61
CA SER A 8 8.99 1.76 10.58
C SER A 8 8.08 0.76 9.91
N PRO A 9 7.86 -0.38 10.54
CA PRO A 9 6.87 -1.33 10.03
C PRO A 9 5.49 -0.71 10.07
N GLY A 10 4.64 -1.15 9.16
CA GLY A 10 3.27 -0.65 9.17
C GLY A 10 2.52 -1.00 7.91
N VAL A 11 1.33 -0.44 7.83
CA VAL A 11 0.43 -0.63 6.71
C VAL A 11 0.32 0.70 5.97
N TYR A 12 0.27 0.65 4.65
CA TYR A 12 0.06 1.84 3.84
C TYR A 12 -1.18 1.64 2.98
N GLN A 13 -1.84 2.75 2.67
CA GLN A 13 -3.03 2.77 1.84
C GLN A 13 -2.89 3.85 0.81
N PHE A 14 -3.25 3.53 -0.42
CA PHE A 14 -3.30 4.51 -1.50
C PHE A 14 -4.76 4.89 -1.72
N LEU A 15 -5.04 6.20 -1.69
CA LEU A 15 -6.42 6.68 -1.78
C LEU A 15 -6.60 7.57 -2.99
N SER A 16 -7.80 7.50 -3.57
CA SER A 16 -8.17 8.34 -4.69
C SER A 16 -8.68 9.69 -4.22
N ALA A 17 -8.95 10.59 -5.16
CA ALA A 17 -9.49 11.89 -4.83
C ALA A 17 -10.84 11.79 -4.12
N ALA A 18 -11.58 10.74 -4.39
CA ALA A 18 -12.87 10.53 -3.74
C ALA A 18 -12.74 9.93 -2.35
N GLY A 19 -11.52 9.63 -1.93
CA GLY A 19 -11.32 9.04 -0.62
C GLY A 19 -11.42 7.53 -0.61
N GLN A 20 -11.52 6.92 -1.77
CA GLN A 20 -11.60 5.47 -1.85
C GLN A 20 -10.22 4.87 -1.68
N VAL A 21 -10.14 3.81 -0.86
CA VAL A 21 -8.89 3.09 -0.69
C VAL A 21 -8.69 2.18 -1.89
N LEU A 22 -7.66 2.46 -2.67
CA LEU A 22 -7.40 1.72 -3.88
C LEU A 22 -6.52 0.51 -3.64
N TYR A 23 -5.67 0.57 -2.63
CA TYR A 23 -4.69 -0.47 -2.41
C TYR A 23 -4.24 -0.44 -0.96
N VAL A 24 -4.02 -1.61 -0.39
CA VAL A 24 -3.52 -1.76 0.96
C VAL A 24 -2.32 -2.69 0.93
N GLY A 25 -1.25 -2.29 1.60
CA GLY A 25 -0.07 -3.13 1.69
C GLY A 25 0.61 -2.98 3.04
N SER A 26 1.56 -3.85 3.31
CA SER A 26 2.35 -3.76 4.52
C SER A 26 3.82 -3.78 4.18
N ALA A 27 4.65 -3.28 5.10
CA ALA A 27 6.06 -3.18 4.85
C ALA A 27 6.82 -3.17 6.17
N ALA A 28 8.08 -3.59 6.10
CA ALA A 28 8.97 -3.47 7.24
C ALA A 28 9.46 -2.03 7.39
N ASP A 29 9.47 -1.29 6.32
CA ASP A 29 9.90 0.11 6.29
C ASP A 29 8.95 0.85 5.38
N LEU A 30 8.01 1.57 5.97
CA LEU A 30 6.95 2.23 5.23
C LEU A 30 7.48 3.23 4.22
N ARG A 31 8.40 4.08 4.65
CA ARG A 31 8.93 5.10 3.76
C ARG A 31 9.60 4.49 2.54
N ARG A 32 10.44 3.52 2.78
CA ARG A 32 11.19 2.89 1.70
C ARG A 32 10.26 2.18 0.73
N ARG A 33 9.29 1.48 1.26
CA ARG A 33 8.38 0.73 0.42
C ARG A 33 7.52 1.63 -0.45
N VAL A 34 6.95 2.65 0.15
CA VAL A 34 6.09 3.56 -0.61
C VAL A 34 6.91 4.32 -1.64
N ARG A 35 8.11 4.72 -1.26
CA ARG A 35 8.98 5.41 -2.21
C ARG A 35 9.26 4.56 -3.45
N SER A 36 9.42 3.27 -3.24
CA SER A 36 9.78 2.39 -4.35
C SER A 36 8.69 2.35 -5.42
N TYR A 37 7.43 2.57 -5.04
CA TYR A 37 6.37 2.61 -6.03
C TYR A 37 6.52 3.79 -6.99
N PHE A 38 7.05 4.90 -6.48
CA PHE A 38 7.15 6.11 -7.28
C PHE A 38 8.50 6.27 -7.97
N THR A 39 9.52 5.59 -7.46
CA THR A 39 10.86 5.74 -8.03
C THR A 39 11.26 4.58 -8.91
N ALA A 40 10.68 3.42 -8.70
CA ALA A 40 11.08 2.22 -9.42
C ALA A 40 10.52 2.16 -10.83
N ALA A 41 9.80 3.18 -11.25
CA ALA A 41 9.23 3.22 -12.59
C ALA A 41 8.44 1.94 -12.88
N GLU A 42 7.53 1.63 -12.01
CA GLU A 42 6.73 0.44 -12.15
C GLU A 42 6.03 0.41 -13.50
N LYS A 43 6.26 -0.64 -14.26
CA LYS A 43 5.71 -0.72 -15.61
C LYS A 43 4.43 -1.52 -15.70
N ARG A 44 4.08 -2.21 -14.65
CA ARG A 44 2.86 -2.99 -14.70
C ARG A 44 1.66 -2.08 -14.78
N SER A 45 0.83 -2.29 -15.77
CA SER A 45 -0.27 -1.38 -16.03
C SER A 45 -1.20 -1.23 -14.84
N ARG A 46 -1.45 -2.32 -14.13
CA ARG A 46 -2.37 -2.25 -12.99
C ARG A 46 -1.85 -1.31 -11.91
N ILE A 47 -0.58 -1.44 -11.58
CA ILE A 47 0.02 -0.57 -10.55
C ILE A 47 0.16 0.85 -11.06
N ALA A 48 0.56 1.01 -12.31
CA ALA A 48 0.70 2.36 -12.87
C ALA A 48 -0.64 3.08 -12.88
N ASN A 49 -1.70 2.40 -13.26
CA ASN A 49 -3.02 3.02 -13.26
C ASN A 49 -3.46 3.40 -11.86
N MET A 50 -3.18 2.55 -10.89
CA MET A 50 -3.53 2.84 -9.51
C MET A 50 -2.78 4.06 -9.03
N LEU A 51 -1.49 4.18 -9.35
CA LEU A 51 -0.69 5.31 -8.93
C LEU A 51 -1.17 6.61 -9.58
N ASP A 52 -1.62 6.53 -10.83
CA ASP A 52 -2.11 7.71 -11.52
C ASP A 52 -3.34 8.30 -10.85
N THR A 53 -4.16 7.47 -10.23
CA THR A 53 -5.37 7.93 -9.58
C THR A 53 -5.18 8.17 -8.09
N THR A 54 -4.00 7.86 -7.56
CA THR A 54 -3.71 8.04 -6.15
C THR A 54 -3.40 9.50 -5.87
N VAL A 55 -4.11 10.11 -4.95
CA VAL A 55 -3.83 11.48 -4.53
C VAL A 55 -3.34 11.55 -3.11
N GLN A 56 -3.44 10.48 -2.36
CA GLN A 56 -3.04 10.49 -0.96
C GLN A 56 -2.53 9.11 -0.54
N VAL A 57 -1.51 9.10 0.29
CA VAL A 57 -0.99 7.88 0.88
C VAL A 57 -1.19 8.00 2.39
N ARG A 58 -1.85 7.02 2.97
CA ARG A 58 -2.05 6.96 4.42
C ARG A 58 -1.21 5.84 4.99
N ALA A 59 -0.59 6.09 6.12
CA ALA A 59 0.26 5.08 6.76
C ALA A 59 -0.21 4.84 8.18
N ILE A 60 -0.16 3.57 8.58
CA ILE A 60 -0.50 3.15 9.94
C ILE A 60 0.71 2.41 10.49
N PRO A 61 1.55 3.08 11.28
CA PRO A 61 2.73 2.42 11.83
C PRO A 61 2.33 1.33 12.82
N THR A 62 3.11 0.27 12.86
CA THR A 62 2.90 -0.82 13.80
C THR A 62 4.23 -1.12 14.49
N PRO A 63 4.18 -1.77 15.67
CA PRO A 63 5.43 -2.10 16.38
C PRO A 63 6.28 -3.12 15.66
N THR A 64 5.66 -4.01 14.89
CA THR A 64 6.40 -5.07 14.22
C THR A 64 5.85 -5.29 12.83
N GLU A 65 6.64 -5.97 12.02
CA GLU A 65 6.21 -6.31 10.67
C GLU A 65 5.09 -7.33 10.69
N ILE A 66 5.10 -8.20 11.68
CA ILE A 66 4.04 -9.22 11.80
C ILE A 66 2.70 -8.55 12.05
N GLU A 67 2.68 -7.56 12.92
CA GLU A 67 1.45 -6.83 13.18
C GLU A 67 0.98 -6.06 11.96
N ALA A 68 1.92 -5.53 11.20
CA ALA A 68 1.55 -4.85 9.96
C ALA A 68 0.85 -5.82 9.02
N ARG A 69 1.36 -7.03 8.93
CA ARG A 69 0.79 -8.04 8.06
C ARG A 69 -0.62 -8.41 8.47
N VAL A 70 -0.81 -8.58 9.78
CA VAL A 70 -2.14 -8.91 10.29
C VAL A 70 -3.12 -7.78 10.01
N ARG A 71 -2.68 -6.56 10.23
CA ARG A 71 -3.53 -5.40 9.98
C ARG A 71 -3.86 -5.28 8.50
N GLU A 72 -2.90 -5.55 7.65
CA GLU A 72 -3.12 -5.51 6.21
C GLU A 72 -4.22 -6.47 5.81
N LEU A 73 -4.17 -7.70 6.30
CA LEU A 73 -5.16 -8.70 5.94
C LEU A 73 -6.55 -8.29 6.40
N ARG A 74 -6.64 -7.71 7.58
CA ARG A 74 -7.93 -7.23 8.08
C ARG A 74 -8.49 -6.11 7.23
N LEU A 75 -7.64 -5.16 6.86
CA LEU A 75 -8.09 -4.04 6.07
C LEU A 75 -8.51 -4.47 4.67
N ILE A 76 -7.80 -5.43 4.10
CA ILE A 76 -8.19 -5.93 2.79
C ILE A 76 -9.57 -6.57 2.88
N ALA A 77 -9.82 -7.33 3.94
CA ALA A 77 -11.11 -7.97 4.10
C ALA A 77 -12.23 -6.96 4.31
N GLU A 78 -11.95 -5.91 5.07
CA GLU A 78 -12.96 -4.90 5.37
C GLU A 78 -13.23 -3.97 4.21
N LEU A 79 -12.16 -3.51 3.55
CA LEU A 79 -12.28 -2.47 2.54
C LEU A 79 -12.44 -3.02 1.14
N ASP A 80 -11.99 -4.26 0.94
CA ASP A 80 -12.07 -4.90 -0.37
C ASP A 80 -11.57 -3.97 -1.48
N PRO A 81 -10.32 -3.51 -1.39
CA PRO A 81 -9.82 -2.54 -2.37
C PRO A 81 -9.76 -3.14 -3.77
N PRO A 82 -9.93 -2.31 -4.80
CA PRO A 82 -9.92 -2.81 -6.17
C PRO A 82 -8.58 -3.38 -6.59
N VAL A 83 -7.48 -2.91 -6.01
CA VAL A 83 -6.16 -3.47 -6.31
C VAL A 83 -5.72 -4.25 -5.10
N LYS A 84 -5.48 -5.55 -5.26
CA LYS A 84 -5.16 -6.43 -4.14
C LYS A 84 -3.82 -7.08 -4.33
N VAL A 85 -3.03 -7.03 -3.28
CA VAL A 85 -1.75 -7.72 -3.29
C VAL A 85 -1.94 -9.22 -3.50
N ALA A 86 -2.98 -9.74 -2.90
CA ALA A 86 -3.24 -11.17 -2.98
C ALA A 86 -3.40 -11.66 -4.41
N ASP A 87 -3.76 -10.77 -5.29
CA ASP A 87 -3.90 -11.17 -6.68
C ASP A 87 -2.61 -11.75 -7.22
N ARG A 88 -1.50 -11.22 -6.78
CA ARG A 88 -0.23 -11.74 -7.21
C ARG A 88 0.02 -13.12 -6.68
N LYS A 89 -0.49 -13.36 -5.52
CA LYS A 89 -0.27 -14.64 -4.88
C LYS A 89 -0.98 -15.74 -5.57
N SER A 90 -2.05 -15.41 -6.19
CA SER A 90 -2.83 -16.45 -6.84
C SER A 90 -2.06 -17.11 -7.97
N VAL A 91 -1.00 -16.48 -8.41
CA VAL A 91 -0.20 -17.08 -9.46
C VAL A 91 0.61 -18.24 -8.92
N VAL A 92 0.68 -18.35 -7.66
CA VAL A 92 1.45 -19.41 -7.06
C VAL A 92 0.67 -20.74 -7.19
#